data_0c8e56eb5425a595d227e89da3f3044b
#
_entry.id   0c8e56eb5425a595d227e89da3f3044b
#
_cell.length_a   1.000
_cell.length_b   1.000
_cell.length_c   1.000
_cell.angle_alpha   90.00
_cell.angle_beta   90.00
_cell.angle_gamma   90.00
#
_symmetry.space_group_name_H-M   'P 1'
#
loop_
_entity.id
_entity.type
_entity.pdbx_description
1 polymer ?
#
loop_
_entity_poly.entity_id
_entity_poly.type
_entity_poly.pdbx_seq_one_letter_code
_entity_poly.pdbx_strand_id
1 'polypeptide(L)'
;MALCLLSAPAVQAATFSSVDFDPGRNELIVTMTYDGSNPSHQFSVQWGTCRKLGNDGNHQIVAVLLDDQWDDTAQQTFTTTVHVSLAGVNCHPALVTLRTAPKYEVNVQIP
;
A
#
# COMPACT_ATOMS: atom_id res chain seq x y z
N MET A 1 -28.26 23.86 9.75
CA MET A 1 -27.72 23.51 9.83
C MET A 1 -26.86 22.91 9.62
N ALA A 2 -26.74 22.56 9.73
CA ALA A 2 -25.96 22.09 9.72
C ALA A 2 -25.28 21.38 9.30
N LEU A 3 -24.99 21.06 9.39
CA LEU A 3 -24.30 20.40 9.13
C LEU A 3 -23.45 19.85 9.14
N CYS A 4 -23.41 19.71 9.45
CA CYS A 4 -22.56 19.25 9.60
C CYS A 4 -21.96 18.47 9.47
N LEU A 5 -22.03 18.32 9.52
CA LEU A 5 -21.46 17.70 9.38
C LEU A 5 -20.91 16.88 9.17
N LEU A 6 -21.26 16.74 9.42
CA LEU A 6 -20.79 15.94 9.26
C LEU A 6 -19.79 15.35 8.89
N SER A 7 -19.25 15.35 9.31
CA SER A 7 -18.01 14.87 8.78
C SER A 7 -17.42 13.88 9.73
N ALA A 8 -17.71 12.63 9.47
CA ALA A 8 -16.85 11.59 9.96
C ALA A 8 -15.42 12.02 9.66
N PRO A 9 -14.48 12.03 10.62
CA PRO A 9 -13.10 12.31 10.31
C PRO A 9 -12.69 11.33 9.22
N ALA A 10 -12.27 11.87 8.10
CA ALA A 10 -11.76 11.04 7.03
C ALA A 10 -10.63 10.18 7.59
N VAL A 11 -10.74 8.88 7.46
CA VAL A 11 -9.61 7.98 7.71
C VAL A 11 -8.50 8.43 6.77
N GLN A 12 -7.41 8.93 7.33
CA GLN A 12 -6.32 9.44 6.52
C GLN A 12 -5.50 8.25 6.02
N ALA A 13 -5.62 7.97 4.73
CA ALA A 13 -4.84 6.93 4.12
C ALA A 13 -3.41 7.41 3.91
N ALA A 14 -2.46 6.50 4.10
CA ALA A 14 -1.07 6.77 3.79
C ALA A 14 -0.88 6.97 2.28
N THR A 15 0.08 7.81 1.92
CA THR A 15 0.42 8.07 0.53
C THR A 15 1.80 7.49 0.23
N PHE A 16 2.01 7.10 -1.04
CA PHE A 16 3.27 6.52 -1.49
C PHE A 16 4.24 7.62 -1.94
N SER A 17 5.47 7.55 -1.44
CA SER A 17 6.55 8.42 -1.88
C SER A 17 7.42 7.73 -2.93
N SER A 18 7.73 6.44 -2.73
CA SER A 18 8.49 5.65 -3.69
C SER A 18 8.23 4.16 -3.49
N VAL A 19 8.41 3.40 -4.55
CA VAL A 19 8.38 1.94 -4.51
C VAL A 19 9.51 1.42 -5.37
N ASP A 20 10.36 0.56 -4.79
CA ASP A 20 11.47 -0.07 -5.48
C ASP A 20 11.37 -1.58 -5.34
N PHE A 21 11.76 -2.29 -6.41
CA PHE A 21 11.88 -3.75 -6.36
C PHE A 21 13.33 -4.12 -6.04
N ASP A 22 13.52 -4.95 -5.01
CA ASP A 22 14.82 -5.49 -4.63
C ASP A 22 14.88 -6.96 -5.05
N PRO A 23 15.56 -7.28 -6.18
CA PRO A 23 15.63 -8.65 -6.64
C PRO A 23 16.48 -9.55 -5.73
N GLY A 24 17.44 -8.96 -5.03
CA GLY A 24 18.31 -9.73 -4.13
C GLY A 24 17.57 -10.27 -2.93
N ARG A 25 16.57 -9.54 -2.44
CA ARG A 25 15.74 -9.93 -1.31
C ARG A 25 14.36 -10.43 -1.70
N ASN A 26 14.02 -10.33 -2.99
CA ASN A 26 12.70 -10.65 -3.50
C ASN A 26 11.60 -9.93 -2.72
N GLU A 27 11.73 -8.61 -2.64
CA GLU A 27 10.78 -7.77 -1.92
C GLU A 27 10.62 -6.42 -2.59
N LEU A 28 9.50 -5.76 -2.27
CA LEU A 28 9.28 -4.36 -2.62
C LEU A 28 9.63 -3.51 -1.41
N ILE A 29 10.38 -2.43 -1.65
CA ILE A 29 10.73 -1.44 -0.64
C ILE A 29 9.83 -0.24 -0.87
N VAL A 30 8.90 -0.03 0.06
CA VAL A 30 7.84 0.96 -0.08
C VAL A 30 8.05 2.06 0.93
N THR A 31 8.29 3.28 0.44
CA THR A 31 8.38 4.45 1.31
C THR A 31 7.05 5.16 1.29
N MET A 32 6.49 5.40 2.46
CA MET A 32 5.15 5.97 2.62
C MET A 32 5.17 7.08 3.64
N THR A 33 4.21 7.98 3.47
CA THR A 33 3.95 9.08 4.41
C THR A 33 2.54 8.91 4.95
N TYR A 34 2.39 9.01 6.26
CA TYR A 34 1.10 8.91 6.92
C TYR A 34 0.96 9.94 8.02
N ASP A 35 -0.27 10.25 8.37
CA ASP A 35 -0.56 11.09 9.53
C ASP A 35 -0.92 10.22 10.72
N GLY A 36 -0.48 10.65 11.90
CA GLY A 36 -0.74 9.94 13.13
C GLY A 36 -0.16 10.68 14.33
N SER A 37 -0.23 10.04 15.49
CA SER A 37 0.28 10.59 16.75
C SER A 37 1.68 10.07 17.09
N ASN A 38 2.19 9.07 16.34
CA ASN A 38 3.46 8.44 16.66
C ASN A 38 4.08 7.82 15.39
N PRO A 39 5.41 7.56 15.40
CA PRO A 39 6.11 7.00 14.26
C PRO A 39 6.04 5.47 14.17
N SER A 40 5.21 4.82 14.99
CA SER A 40 5.24 3.37 15.18
C SER A 40 4.09 2.65 14.50
N HIS A 41 3.39 3.29 13.54
CA HIS A 41 2.38 2.61 12.75
C HIS A 41 3.03 1.47 11.98
N GLN A 42 2.38 0.31 12.02
CA GLN A 42 2.80 -0.89 11.30
C GLN A 42 1.83 -1.16 10.16
N PHE A 43 2.36 -1.53 9.02
CA PHE A 43 1.55 -1.83 7.84
C PHE A 43 1.66 -3.31 7.50
N SER A 44 0.53 -3.98 7.46
CA SER A 44 0.44 -5.36 7.00
C SER A 44 -0.03 -5.39 5.55
N VAL A 45 0.28 -6.48 4.85
CA VAL A 45 -0.05 -6.62 3.44
C VAL A 45 -1.11 -7.68 3.28
N GLN A 46 -2.17 -7.34 2.57
CA GLN A 46 -3.21 -8.28 2.18
C GLN A 46 -3.19 -8.43 0.67
N TRP A 47 -2.84 -9.63 0.19
CA TRP A 47 -2.73 -9.94 -1.23
C TRP A 47 -4.09 -10.31 -1.82
N GLY A 48 -4.36 -9.76 -2.99
CA GLY A 48 -5.52 -10.14 -3.78
C GLY A 48 -5.23 -11.33 -4.67
N THR A 49 -6.09 -11.54 -5.66
CA THR A 49 -5.99 -12.65 -6.59
C THR A 49 -5.08 -12.29 -7.77
N CYS A 50 -4.19 -13.21 -8.13
CA CYS A 50 -3.37 -13.09 -9.32
C CYS A 50 -4.23 -13.26 -10.56
N ARG A 51 -4.17 -12.31 -11.49
CA ARG A 51 -4.97 -12.31 -12.72
C ARG A 51 -4.05 -12.24 -13.92
N LYS A 52 -4.43 -12.88 -15.00
CA LYS A 52 -3.77 -12.69 -16.29
C LYS A 52 -4.09 -11.29 -16.82
N LEU A 53 -3.06 -10.62 -17.33
CA LEU A 53 -3.18 -9.31 -17.92
C LEU A 53 -2.94 -9.44 -19.44
N GLY A 54 -4.00 -9.65 -20.20
CA GLY A 54 -3.92 -9.84 -21.64
C GLY A 54 -3.33 -11.19 -22.02
N ASN A 55 -2.68 -11.24 -23.20
CA ASN A 55 -2.12 -12.47 -23.78
C ASN A 55 -0.59 -12.49 -23.83
N ASP A 56 0.06 -11.58 -23.14
CA ASP A 56 1.51 -11.40 -23.22
C ASP A 56 2.28 -12.12 -22.10
N GLY A 57 1.58 -12.90 -21.28
CA GLY A 57 2.21 -13.62 -20.17
C GLY A 57 2.34 -12.82 -18.90
N ASN A 58 1.97 -11.53 -18.90
CA ASN A 58 1.99 -10.72 -17.70
C ASN A 58 0.75 -10.98 -16.83
N HIS A 59 0.86 -10.63 -15.56
CA HIS A 59 -0.22 -10.78 -14.58
C HIS A 59 -0.43 -9.46 -13.85
N GLN A 60 -1.50 -9.40 -13.09
CA GLN A 60 -1.77 -8.29 -12.18
C GLN A 60 -2.21 -8.85 -10.84
N ILE A 61 -1.71 -8.22 -9.77
CA ILE A 61 -2.13 -8.55 -8.42
C ILE A 61 -2.18 -7.25 -7.60
N VAL A 62 -3.19 -7.14 -6.76
CA VAL A 62 -3.36 -5.99 -5.87
C VAL A 62 -2.90 -6.39 -4.48
N ALA A 63 -2.10 -5.53 -3.86
CA ALA A 63 -1.69 -5.67 -2.48
C ALA A 63 -2.19 -4.46 -1.70
N VAL A 64 -3.01 -4.71 -0.70
CA VAL A 64 -3.54 -3.65 0.17
C VAL A 64 -2.67 -3.58 1.42
N LEU A 65 -2.18 -2.38 1.72
CA LEU A 65 -1.42 -2.13 2.95
C LEU A 65 -2.36 -1.57 3.99
N LEU A 66 -2.43 -2.26 5.12
CA LEU A 66 -3.34 -1.94 6.22
C LEU A 66 -2.55 -1.40 7.40
N ASP A 67 -2.90 -0.19 7.83
CA ASP A 67 -2.32 0.45 9.00
C ASP A 67 -2.95 -0.15 10.27
N ASP A 68 -2.13 -0.64 11.19
CA ASP A 68 -2.60 -1.20 12.46
C ASP A 68 -3.20 -0.13 13.39
N GLN A 69 -2.90 1.14 13.14
CA GLN A 69 -3.44 2.27 13.89
C GLN A 69 -4.30 3.15 12.98
N TRP A 70 -5.17 2.52 12.19
CA TRP A 70 -6.03 3.19 11.22
C TRP A 70 -6.96 4.22 11.85
N ASP A 71 -7.24 4.09 13.14
CA ASP A 71 -8.12 4.99 13.91
C ASP A 71 -7.37 6.13 14.58
N ASP A 72 -6.06 6.25 14.37
CA ASP A 72 -5.25 7.35 14.86
C ASP A 72 -5.49 8.57 13.94
N THR A 73 -6.28 9.51 14.41
CA THR A 73 -6.70 10.67 13.64
C THR A 73 -5.82 11.91 13.85
N ALA A 74 -4.74 11.79 14.62
CA ALA A 74 -3.80 12.90 14.77
C ALA A 74 -3.16 13.24 13.44
N GLN A 75 -2.76 14.49 13.27
CA GLN A 75 -2.31 15.01 11.98
C GLN A 75 -0.83 15.37 11.95
N GLN A 76 -0.03 14.72 12.75
CA GLN A 76 1.41 14.83 12.64
C GLN A 76 1.88 13.86 11.54
N THR A 77 2.76 14.35 10.66
CA THR A 77 3.19 13.59 9.48
C THR A 77 4.44 12.80 9.78
N PHE A 78 4.44 11.52 9.40
CA PHE A 78 5.57 10.61 9.56
C PHE A 78 5.86 9.93 8.23
N THR A 79 7.12 9.58 8.03
CA THR A 79 7.57 8.79 6.89
C THR A 79 8.06 7.43 7.39
N THR A 80 7.67 6.36 6.72
CA THR A 80 8.06 5.01 7.07
C THR A 80 8.45 4.22 5.83
N THR A 81 9.27 3.19 6.02
CA THR A 81 9.63 2.24 4.97
C THR A 81 9.06 0.88 5.32
N VAL A 82 8.33 0.30 4.37
CA VAL A 82 7.72 -1.02 4.53
C VAL A 82 8.37 -1.96 3.54
N HIS A 83 8.83 -3.12 4.02
CA HIS A 83 9.38 -4.17 3.18
C HIS A 83 8.29 -5.20 2.91
N VAL A 84 7.86 -5.29 1.65
CA VAL A 84 6.79 -6.20 1.23
C VAL A 84 7.44 -7.42 0.60
N SER A 85 7.40 -8.55 1.32
CA SER A 85 7.98 -9.80 0.83
C SER A 85 7.16 -10.34 -0.34
N LEU A 86 7.85 -10.73 -1.40
CA LEU A 86 7.25 -11.42 -2.55
C LEU A 86 7.40 -12.94 -2.44
N ALA A 87 8.03 -13.42 -1.38
CA ALA A 87 8.17 -14.86 -1.14
C ALA A 87 6.77 -15.48 -0.96
N GLY A 88 6.52 -16.56 -1.68
CA GLY A 88 5.22 -17.22 -1.64
C GLY A 88 4.15 -16.59 -2.52
N VAL A 89 4.44 -15.47 -3.16
CA VAL A 89 3.53 -14.86 -4.13
C VAL A 89 3.78 -15.49 -5.49
N ASN A 90 2.86 -16.36 -5.92
CA ASN A 90 2.96 -17.05 -7.22
C ASN A 90 2.26 -16.23 -8.30
N CYS A 91 2.77 -15.04 -8.55
CA CYS A 91 2.20 -14.13 -9.54
C CYS A 91 3.36 -13.33 -10.16
N HIS A 92 3.90 -13.88 -11.23
CA HIS A 92 5.05 -13.27 -11.90
C HIS A 92 5.18 -13.80 -13.33
N PRO A 93 5.63 -12.97 -14.27
CA PRO A 93 5.82 -11.54 -14.09
C PRO A 93 4.49 -10.86 -13.78
N ALA A 94 4.51 -9.76 -13.06
CA ALA A 94 3.27 -9.12 -12.68
C ALA A 94 3.42 -7.61 -12.52
N LEU A 95 2.33 -6.92 -12.84
CA LEU A 95 2.11 -5.55 -12.41
C LEU A 95 1.48 -5.62 -11.03
N VAL A 96 2.24 -5.20 -10.02
CA VAL A 96 1.77 -5.17 -8.64
C VAL A 96 1.19 -3.79 -8.37
N THR A 97 -0.07 -3.75 -7.98
CA THR A 97 -0.74 -2.51 -7.56
C THR A 97 -0.79 -2.49 -6.05
N LEU A 98 -0.03 -1.57 -5.45
CA LEU A 98 -0.04 -1.33 -4.01
C LEU A 98 -1.09 -0.26 -3.71
N ARG A 99 -1.92 -0.50 -2.71
CA ARG A 99 -3.05 0.37 -2.39
C ARG A 99 -3.18 0.57 -0.89
N THR A 100 -3.40 1.80 -0.45
CA THR A 100 -3.77 2.12 0.93
C THR A 100 -5.22 2.55 1.04
N ALA A 101 -5.78 3.11 -0.06
CA ALA A 101 -7.18 3.49 -0.19
C ALA A 101 -7.53 3.52 -1.67
N PRO A 102 -8.82 3.57 -2.06
CA PRO A 102 -9.19 3.51 -3.47
C PRO A 102 -8.53 4.54 -4.37
N LYS A 103 -8.15 5.70 -3.83
CA LYS A 103 -7.51 6.77 -4.61
C LYS A 103 -5.99 6.82 -4.44
N TYR A 104 -5.42 6.01 -3.57
CA TYR A 104 -4.00 6.04 -3.25
C TYR A 104 -3.39 4.71 -3.61
N GLU A 105 -2.88 4.64 -4.83
CA GLU A 105 -2.25 3.42 -5.32
C GLU A 105 -1.06 3.75 -6.20
N VAL A 106 -0.15 2.79 -6.30
CA VAL A 106 1.04 2.87 -7.14
C VAL A 106 1.28 1.50 -7.75
N ASN A 107 1.76 1.48 -8.98
CA ASN A 107 2.05 0.26 -9.71
C ASN A 107 3.55 0.05 -9.81
N VAL A 108 3.97 -1.20 -9.71
CA VAL A 108 5.35 -1.59 -9.94
C VAL A 108 5.37 -2.92 -10.69
N GLN A 109 6.17 -2.97 -11.77
CA GLN A 109 6.33 -4.21 -12.54
C GLN A 109 7.43 -5.05 -11.93
N ILE A 110 7.10 -6.31 -11.63
CA ILE A 110 8.09 -7.31 -11.17
C ILE A 110 8.33 -8.36 -12.26
N PRO A 111 9.56 -8.93 -12.33
CA PRO A 111 9.88 -9.98 -13.28
C PRO A 111 9.24 -11.31 -12.93
#